data_7d4ea7f452fc5d242193443f6f3b55ce
#
_entry.id   7d4ea7f452fc5d242193443f6f3b55ce
#
_cell.length_a   1.000
_cell.length_b   1.000
_cell.length_c   1.000
_cell.angle_alpha   90.00
_cell.angle_beta   90.00
_cell.angle_gamma   90.00
#
_symmetry.space_group_name_H-M   'P 1'
#
loop_
_entity.id
_entity.type
_entity.pdbx_description
1 polymer ?
#
loop_
_entity_poly.entity_id
_entity_poly.type
_entity_poly.pdbx_seq_one_letter_code
_entity_poly.pdbx_strand_id
1 'polypeptide(L)'
;MTKIKLLLTTIAIVPASNALLSTPFKSIIIRLGDDGGQKARRRSSFRLFTQNNNNQVAINVFDDEDDTEVLLKNQKRKLTLEFFSIAAPAFVQLAAEPLAGLVDTAYLGRLGPEVLGGAGVAISAQYAVSKLYNDPLLRTSISLVASEDGKSLENTNGDDHEQKKALSIAVSSALLLAFIVGAIQLLLYFTFAGKIIEGMGVNAVSPMHHSAYSYLRVRALGTPAATLWLVTNGVFRGLGDTRTPLKYSLMFTVLNAILDPIFIFTLKFGASGAAAGTALAQYAALIPLMFSLHRRVGVDILGQWKLLGDTLKEYVSAGAYVLLRTVGKVLAYSICARNAALLGSVSAAAYNLTFQLGFATTQICESVAVAVQTLLAREIAGGEVKESDVKKNLRARRIRHLINGSILVGGAVAGGLSSLTWFQKEGVLKGLTTDEPIREASRSIFPAVMVTQVLKGLAYPVNGIIMGGLDWRFSMAKMWLANIVCVGMIQFWTPVTLEKIWWALAAFMGTQVATGAIRFSSKTGMWKILRLTDSTAKKSNTIT
;
A
#
# COMPACT_ATOMS: atom_id res chain seq x y z
N MET A 1 -10.68 25.76 -16.89
CA MET A 1 -9.24 25.90 -16.65
C MET A 1 -8.89 26.29 -15.21
N THR A 2 -9.73 27.01 -14.49
CA THR A 2 -9.46 27.45 -13.10
C THR A 2 -9.55 26.34 -12.05
N LYS A 3 -10.32 25.28 -12.30
CA LYS A 3 -10.53 24.15 -11.36
C LYS A 3 -9.34 23.16 -11.26
N ILE A 4 -8.46 23.15 -12.27
CA ILE A 4 -7.24 22.29 -12.27
C ILE A 4 -6.11 22.98 -11.50
N LYS A 5 -6.08 24.32 -11.43
CA LYS A 5 -5.06 25.05 -10.67
C LYS A 5 -5.15 24.81 -9.16
N LEU A 6 -6.36 24.62 -8.61
CA LEU A 6 -6.53 24.41 -7.16
C LEU A 6 -6.06 23.02 -6.73
N LEU A 7 -6.22 22.00 -7.60
CA LEU A 7 -5.74 20.63 -7.33
C LEU A 7 -4.21 20.53 -7.44
N LEU A 8 -3.62 21.28 -8.38
CA LEU A 8 -2.17 21.31 -8.61
C LEU A 8 -1.41 22.11 -7.55
N THR A 9 -2.03 23.14 -6.95
CA THR A 9 -1.41 23.93 -5.88
C THR A 9 -1.30 23.14 -4.57
N THR A 10 -2.18 22.18 -4.33
CA THR A 10 -2.10 21.32 -3.15
C THR A 10 -1.01 20.23 -3.28
N ILE A 11 -0.56 19.94 -4.51
CA ILE A 11 0.51 18.97 -4.79
C ILE A 11 1.90 19.65 -4.79
N ALA A 12 1.97 20.97 -4.92
CA ALA A 12 3.23 21.72 -5.07
C ALA A 12 3.96 22.09 -3.77
N ILE A 13 3.51 21.60 -2.60
CA ILE A 13 4.21 21.82 -1.32
C ILE A 13 5.05 20.57 -0.96
N VAL A 14 5.92 20.16 -1.85
CA VAL A 14 7.09 19.34 -1.51
C VAL A 14 8.30 20.07 -2.09
N PRO A 15 9.18 20.66 -1.27
CA PRO A 15 10.36 21.31 -1.80
C PRO A 15 11.28 20.29 -2.46
N ALA A 16 11.57 20.51 -3.75
CA ALA A 16 12.58 19.79 -4.49
C ALA A 16 13.95 20.12 -3.91
N SER A 17 14.49 19.24 -3.06
CA SER A 17 15.90 19.23 -2.69
C SER A 17 16.67 18.28 -3.61
N ASN A 18 16.77 18.64 -4.88
CA ASN A 18 17.66 18.01 -5.84
C ASN A 18 19.01 18.73 -5.90
N ALA A 19 19.78 18.63 -4.83
CA ALA A 19 21.18 19.05 -4.88
C ALA A 19 21.98 18.40 -3.74
N LEU A 20 22.14 17.07 -3.75
CA LEU A 20 23.15 16.37 -2.92
C LEU A 20 23.12 14.84 -3.16
N LEU A 21 23.29 14.37 -4.40
CA LEU A 21 23.55 12.95 -4.68
C LEU A 21 24.42 12.80 -5.94
N SER A 22 25.63 13.32 -5.89
CA SER A 22 26.69 12.93 -6.84
C SER A 22 28.06 13.06 -6.18
N THR A 23 28.39 12.11 -5.31
CA THR A 23 29.81 11.79 -5.00
C THR A 23 29.89 10.34 -4.53
N PRO A 24 30.82 9.54 -5.08
CA PRO A 24 31.05 8.18 -4.60
C PRO A 24 31.74 8.23 -3.24
N PHE A 25 31.21 7.49 -2.26
CA PHE A 25 31.85 7.32 -0.96
C PHE A 25 33.18 6.59 -1.12
N LYS A 26 34.27 7.33 -1.07
CA LYS A 26 35.60 6.79 -0.75
C LYS A 26 35.70 6.61 0.76
N SER A 27 36.15 5.43 1.17
CA SER A 27 36.45 5.07 2.55
C SER A 27 37.38 6.12 3.18
N ILE A 28 36.90 6.81 4.22
CA ILE A 28 37.75 7.68 5.04
C ILE A 28 38.38 6.80 6.11
N ILE A 29 39.66 6.53 5.94
CA ILE A 29 40.56 6.00 6.98
C ILE A 29 40.95 7.18 7.87
N ILE A 30 40.36 7.27 9.06
CA ILE A 30 40.81 8.24 10.07
C ILE A 30 42.02 7.64 10.80
N ARG A 31 43.22 8.10 10.50
CA ARG A 31 44.40 7.92 11.35
C ARG A 31 44.30 8.94 12.48
N LEU A 32 44.09 8.47 13.70
CA LEU A 32 44.27 9.29 14.90
C LEU A 32 45.80 9.36 15.17
N GLY A 33 46.37 10.54 14.95
CA GLY A 33 47.70 10.87 15.41
C GLY A 33 47.69 11.17 16.91
N ASP A 34 48.69 10.66 17.60
CA ASP A 34 49.00 10.91 19.01
C ASP A 34 49.52 12.34 19.14
N ASP A 35 48.82 13.20 19.89
CA ASP A 35 49.39 14.43 20.42
C ASP A 35 48.96 14.61 21.89
N GLY A 36 49.96 14.71 22.74
CA GLY A 36 49.85 14.69 24.18
C GLY A 36 49.22 15.94 24.80
N GLY A 37 48.46 15.74 25.85
CA GLY A 37 48.06 16.81 26.78
C GLY A 37 46.74 16.58 27.51
N GLN A 38 46.86 16.03 28.71
CA GLN A 38 46.03 16.20 29.91
C GLN A 38 44.50 16.06 29.83
N LYS A 39 44.04 15.07 30.62
CA LYS A 39 42.63 14.79 31.06
C LYS A 39 41.75 14.06 30.05
N ALA A 40 42.09 12.85 29.67
CA ALA A 40 41.18 11.87 29.14
C ALA A 40 40.75 10.89 30.24
N ARG A 41 39.42 10.83 30.51
CA ARG A 41 38.79 9.71 31.20
C ARG A 41 39.20 8.42 30.48
N ARG A 42 39.70 7.44 31.24
CA ARG A 42 40.12 6.13 30.74
C ARG A 42 39.03 5.49 29.90
N ARG A 43 39.24 5.45 28.58
CA ARG A 43 38.57 4.51 27.69
C ARG A 43 39.44 3.26 27.61
N SER A 44 39.08 2.21 28.29
CA SER A 44 39.70 0.90 28.16
C SER A 44 39.04 0.15 27.01
N SER A 45 39.58 0.26 25.80
CA SER A 45 39.27 -0.67 24.73
C SER A 45 40.10 -1.94 24.91
N PHE A 46 39.51 -3.02 25.39
CA PHE A 46 40.13 -4.35 25.36
C PHE A 46 40.02 -4.93 23.95
N ARG A 47 41.13 -5.08 23.25
CA ARG A 47 41.21 -5.83 22.00
C ARG A 47 41.65 -7.26 22.34
N LEU A 48 40.74 -8.22 22.21
CA LEU A 48 41.07 -9.63 22.19
C LEU A 48 41.53 -10.00 20.78
N PHE A 49 42.79 -10.32 20.62
CA PHE A 49 43.34 -10.92 19.41
C PHE A 49 43.30 -12.42 19.57
N THR A 50 42.44 -13.12 18.80
CA THR A 50 42.59 -14.56 18.61
C THR A 50 43.39 -14.79 17.32
N GLN A 51 44.57 -15.35 17.46
CA GLN A 51 45.44 -15.75 16.36
C GLN A 51 45.03 -17.15 15.90
N ASN A 52 44.39 -17.25 14.74
CA ASN A 52 44.27 -18.52 14.04
C ASN A 52 44.52 -18.30 12.55
N ASN A 53 45.58 -18.90 12.07
CA ASN A 53 46.02 -18.98 10.66
C ASN A 53 45.62 -17.86 9.71
N ASN A 54 46.46 -16.82 9.66
CA ASN A 54 46.53 -15.79 8.61
C ASN A 54 45.38 -14.85 8.35
N ASN A 55 44.35 -14.80 9.19
CA ASN A 55 43.36 -13.72 9.15
C ASN A 55 43.08 -13.17 10.55
N GLN A 56 43.48 -11.93 10.82
CA GLN A 56 43.10 -11.21 12.05
C GLN A 56 41.67 -10.72 11.92
N VAL A 57 40.73 -11.40 12.57
CA VAL A 57 39.37 -10.91 12.75
C VAL A 57 39.29 -10.17 14.07
N ALA A 58 39.25 -8.85 14.02
CA ALA A 58 39.00 -8.01 15.17
C ALA A 58 37.50 -8.12 15.57
N ILE A 59 37.21 -8.87 16.64
CA ILE A 59 35.90 -8.87 17.26
C ILE A 59 35.83 -7.66 18.17
N ASN A 60 35.15 -6.61 17.75
CA ASN A 60 34.80 -5.49 18.62
C ASN A 60 33.68 -5.94 19.57
N VAL A 61 34.04 -6.30 20.80
CA VAL A 61 33.07 -6.47 21.89
C VAL A 61 32.67 -5.04 22.33
N PHE A 62 31.46 -4.63 22.01
CA PHE A 62 30.90 -3.37 22.48
C PHE A 62 30.51 -3.53 23.96
N ASP A 63 31.33 -3.00 24.85
CA ASP A 63 31.09 -3.05 26.30
C ASP A 63 30.54 -1.73 26.89
N ASP A 64 30.25 -0.72 26.06
CA ASP A 64 29.67 0.55 26.51
C ASP A 64 28.22 0.71 26.07
N GLU A 65 27.32 0.96 27.05
CA GLU A 65 25.90 1.32 26.80
C GLU A 65 25.79 2.56 25.88
N ASP A 66 26.73 3.50 25.96
CA ASP A 66 26.80 4.71 25.13
C ASP A 66 27.03 4.39 23.64
N ASP A 67 27.90 3.45 23.32
CA ASP A 67 28.15 3.03 21.91
C ASP A 67 26.94 2.31 21.32
N THR A 68 26.22 1.54 22.14
CA THR A 68 24.99 0.85 21.73
C THR A 68 23.86 1.85 21.46
N GLU A 69 23.73 2.92 22.24
CA GLU A 69 22.73 3.98 22.01
C GLU A 69 23.05 4.81 20.75
N VAL A 70 24.29 5.15 20.51
CA VAL A 70 24.72 5.85 19.29
C VAL A 70 24.45 4.99 18.06
N LEU A 71 24.76 3.70 18.11
CA LEU A 71 24.46 2.76 17.04
C LEU A 71 22.96 2.68 16.77
N LEU A 72 22.14 2.55 17.82
CA LEU A 72 20.69 2.52 17.71
C LEU A 72 20.11 3.81 17.11
N LYS A 73 20.62 4.97 17.52
CA LYS A 73 20.20 6.28 16.98
C LYS A 73 20.49 6.37 15.47
N ASN A 74 21.68 5.93 15.05
CA ASN A 74 22.06 5.90 13.64
C ASN A 74 21.19 4.92 12.83
N GLN A 75 20.91 3.72 13.36
CA GLN A 75 20.04 2.75 12.74
C GLN A 75 18.61 3.26 12.61
N LYS A 76 18.04 3.89 13.65
CA LYS A 76 16.71 4.50 13.61
C LYS A 76 16.63 5.61 12.54
N ARG A 77 17.65 6.46 12.46
CA ARG A 77 17.74 7.51 11.43
C ARG A 77 17.76 6.91 10.02
N LYS A 78 18.59 5.88 9.79
CA LYS A 78 18.65 5.17 8.51
C LYS A 78 17.30 4.57 8.15
N LEU A 79 16.65 3.91 9.10
CA LEU A 79 15.34 3.28 8.91
C LEU A 79 14.24 4.30 8.62
N THR A 80 14.28 5.48 9.27
CA THR A 80 13.35 6.58 8.97
C THR A 80 13.56 7.13 7.56
N LEU A 81 14.81 7.29 7.12
CA LEU A 81 15.09 7.71 5.74
C LEU A 81 14.62 6.67 4.72
N GLU A 82 14.83 5.39 4.99
CA GLU A 82 14.34 4.29 4.16
C GLU A 82 12.81 4.26 4.10
N PHE A 83 12.14 4.47 5.23
CA PHE A 83 10.68 4.59 5.28
C PHE A 83 10.15 5.68 4.33
N PHE A 84 10.70 6.88 4.38
CA PHE A 84 10.27 7.96 3.48
C PHE A 84 10.69 7.73 2.03
N SER A 85 11.82 7.05 1.79
CA SER A 85 12.26 6.69 0.43
C SER A 85 11.32 5.69 -0.25
N ILE A 86 10.58 4.90 0.54
CA ILE A 86 9.53 3.98 0.07
C ILE A 86 8.18 4.70 -0.02
N ALA A 87 7.79 5.44 1.03
CA ALA A 87 6.47 6.05 1.13
C ALA A 87 6.23 7.15 0.08
N ALA A 88 7.20 8.04 -0.15
CA ALA A 88 7.01 9.18 -1.06
C ALA A 88 6.79 8.77 -2.52
N PRO A 89 7.63 7.90 -3.15
CA PRO A 89 7.34 7.42 -4.49
C PRO A 89 6.07 6.58 -4.58
N ALA A 90 5.76 5.78 -3.54
CA ALA A 90 4.51 5.02 -3.48
C ALA A 90 3.29 5.94 -3.48
N PHE A 91 3.33 7.07 -2.79
CA PHE A 91 2.27 8.05 -2.81
C PHE A 91 2.04 8.63 -4.21
N VAL A 92 3.10 9.05 -4.89
CA VAL A 92 3.00 9.59 -6.27
C VAL A 92 2.40 8.54 -7.22
N GLN A 93 2.83 7.28 -7.09
CA GLN A 93 2.30 6.18 -7.89
C GLN A 93 0.81 5.94 -7.63
N LEU A 94 0.39 5.90 -6.36
CA LEU A 94 -1.00 5.69 -5.96
C LEU A 94 -1.91 6.85 -6.37
N ALA A 95 -1.39 8.09 -6.46
CA ALA A 95 -2.12 9.25 -6.92
C ALA A 95 -2.24 9.34 -8.44
N ALA A 96 -1.34 8.71 -9.19
CA ALA A 96 -1.32 8.72 -10.65
C ALA A 96 -2.50 7.96 -11.27
N GLU A 97 -2.89 6.81 -10.71
CA GLU A 97 -3.99 5.99 -11.24
C GLU A 97 -5.34 6.73 -11.33
N PRO A 98 -5.82 7.42 -10.27
CA PRO A 98 -7.05 8.20 -10.35
C PRO A 98 -6.98 9.34 -11.36
N LEU A 99 -5.80 9.96 -11.51
CA LEU A 99 -5.61 11.03 -12.49
C LEU A 99 -5.71 10.52 -13.92
N ALA A 100 -5.14 9.36 -14.21
CA ALA A 100 -5.28 8.70 -15.51
C ALA A 100 -6.76 8.40 -15.82
N GLY A 101 -7.50 7.82 -14.86
CA GLY A 101 -8.93 7.55 -15.03
C GLY A 101 -9.79 8.80 -15.28
N LEU A 102 -9.39 9.97 -14.78
CA LEU A 102 -10.05 11.24 -15.10
C LEU A 102 -9.82 11.66 -16.54
N VAL A 103 -8.62 11.41 -17.08
CA VAL A 103 -8.29 11.69 -18.50
C VAL A 103 -9.13 10.80 -19.42
N ASP A 104 -9.19 9.50 -19.14
CA ASP A 104 -9.99 8.53 -19.91
C ASP A 104 -11.47 8.94 -19.91
N THR A 105 -12.01 9.31 -18.73
CA THR A 105 -13.40 9.78 -18.59
C THR A 105 -13.65 11.05 -19.41
N ALA A 106 -12.69 11.97 -19.44
CA ALA A 106 -12.81 13.21 -20.23
C ALA A 106 -12.82 12.95 -21.74
N TYR A 107 -12.04 11.97 -22.21
CA TYR A 107 -12.07 11.57 -23.63
C TYR A 107 -13.39 10.87 -23.99
N LEU A 108 -13.85 9.91 -23.18
CA LEU A 108 -15.11 9.21 -23.39
C LEU A 108 -16.32 10.15 -23.34
N GLY A 109 -16.27 11.19 -22.50
CA GLY A 109 -17.33 12.21 -22.39
C GLY A 109 -17.52 13.01 -23.68
N ARG A 110 -16.53 13.11 -24.55
CA ARG A 110 -16.64 13.78 -25.85
C ARG A 110 -17.40 12.95 -26.90
N LEU A 111 -17.58 11.65 -26.66
CA LEU A 111 -18.31 10.76 -27.57
C LEU A 111 -19.82 10.72 -27.30
N GLY A 112 -20.28 11.39 -26.27
CA GLY A 112 -21.67 11.48 -25.88
C GLY A 112 -22.04 10.61 -24.66
N PRO A 113 -23.23 10.83 -24.11
CA PRO A 113 -23.66 10.24 -22.83
C PRO A 113 -23.82 8.71 -22.89
N GLU A 114 -24.21 8.17 -24.04
CA GLU A 114 -24.41 6.73 -24.23
C GLU A 114 -23.08 5.96 -24.18
N VAL A 115 -22.05 6.51 -24.81
CA VAL A 115 -20.69 5.90 -24.83
C VAL A 115 -20.04 6.03 -23.47
N LEU A 116 -20.11 7.22 -22.86
CA LEU A 116 -19.56 7.46 -21.50
C LEU A 116 -20.27 6.58 -20.46
N GLY A 117 -21.61 6.52 -20.53
CA GLY A 117 -22.41 5.72 -19.60
C GLY A 117 -22.11 4.22 -19.77
N GLY A 118 -22.06 3.72 -21.00
CA GLY A 118 -21.74 2.33 -21.30
C GLY A 118 -20.34 1.94 -20.81
N ALA A 119 -19.31 2.73 -21.15
CA ALA A 119 -17.94 2.51 -20.69
C ALA A 119 -17.86 2.58 -19.15
N GLY A 120 -18.57 3.53 -18.52
CA GLY A 120 -18.61 3.68 -17.07
C GLY A 120 -19.21 2.46 -16.37
N VAL A 121 -20.26 1.85 -16.92
CA VAL A 121 -20.83 0.58 -16.41
C VAL A 121 -19.82 -0.56 -16.54
N ALA A 122 -19.15 -0.70 -17.68
CA ALA A 122 -18.13 -1.73 -17.88
C ALA A 122 -16.92 -1.56 -16.94
N ILE A 123 -16.45 -0.33 -16.73
CA ILE A 123 -15.39 0.00 -15.77
C ILE A 123 -15.83 -0.36 -14.34
N SER A 124 -17.06 -0.03 -13.97
CA SER A 124 -17.62 -0.34 -12.64
C SER A 124 -17.73 -1.84 -12.42
N ALA A 125 -18.20 -2.59 -13.42
CA ALA A 125 -18.27 -4.05 -13.37
C ALA A 125 -16.89 -4.68 -13.19
N GLN A 126 -15.90 -4.24 -13.98
CA GLN A 126 -14.52 -4.69 -13.85
C GLN A 126 -13.93 -4.37 -12.49
N TYR A 127 -14.15 -3.13 -11.98
CA TYR A 127 -13.67 -2.71 -10.68
C TYR A 127 -14.24 -3.55 -9.54
N ALA A 128 -15.54 -3.85 -9.58
CA ALA A 128 -16.21 -4.67 -8.55
C ALA A 128 -15.58 -6.07 -8.44
N VAL A 129 -15.31 -6.72 -9.57
CA VAL A 129 -14.66 -8.03 -9.59
C VAL A 129 -13.19 -7.92 -9.21
N SER A 130 -12.46 -6.97 -9.79
CA SER A 130 -11.01 -6.83 -9.55
C SER A 130 -10.69 -6.48 -8.09
N LYS A 131 -11.59 -5.79 -7.41
CA LYS A 131 -11.40 -5.44 -5.99
C LYS A 131 -11.21 -6.65 -5.10
N LEU A 132 -11.84 -7.76 -5.42
CA LEU A 132 -11.78 -8.99 -4.60
C LEU A 132 -10.40 -9.65 -4.62
N TYR A 133 -9.68 -9.62 -5.75
CA TYR A 133 -8.38 -10.28 -5.87
C TYR A 133 -7.17 -9.34 -5.86
N ASN A 134 -7.35 -8.07 -6.23
CA ASN A 134 -6.25 -7.10 -6.24
C ASN A 134 -5.62 -6.91 -4.86
N ASP A 135 -6.42 -6.73 -3.82
CA ASP A 135 -5.94 -6.55 -2.44
C ASP A 135 -5.17 -7.81 -1.96
N PRO A 136 -5.70 -9.04 -2.11
CA PRO A 136 -4.96 -10.27 -1.81
C PRO A 136 -3.62 -10.38 -2.55
N LEU A 137 -3.62 -10.28 -3.87
CA LEU A 137 -2.43 -10.43 -4.69
C LEU A 137 -1.36 -9.40 -4.34
N LEU A 138 -1.73 -8.14 -4.23
CA LEU A 138 -0.79 -7.05 -3.94
C LEU A 138 -0.19 -7.20 -2.54
N ARG A 139 -1.03 -7.38 -1.52
CA ARG A 139 -0.57 -7.39 -0.13
C ARG A 139 0.23 -8.63 0.24
N THR A 140 -0.17 -9.81 -0.25
CA THR A 140 0.61 -11.03 -0.04
C THR A 140 1.96 -10.93 -0.74
N SER A 141 2.02 -10.42 -1.96
CA SER A 141 3.28 -10.22 -2.69
C SER A 141 4.23 -9.27 -1.95
N ILE A 142 3.72 -8.13 -1.44
CA ILE A 142 4.55 -7.21 -0.66
C ILE A 142 5.13 -7.90 0.56
N SER A 143 4.30 -8.57 1.37
CA SER A 143 4.74 -9.13 2.65
C SER A 143 5.62 -10.36 2.50
N LEU A 144 5.27 -11.29 1.61
CA LEU A 144 6.05 -12.53 1.44
C LEU A 144 7.39 -12.26 0.78
N VAL A 145 7.42 -11.40 -0.25
CA VAL A 145 8.70 -11.00 -0.88
C VAL A 145 9.57 -10.21 0.10
N ALA A 146 9.00 -9.28 0.88
CA ALA A 146 9.75 -8.54 1.88
C ALA A 146 10.29 -9.45 3.00
N SER A 147 9.55 -10.49 3.36
CA SER A 147 9.99 -11.51 4.30
C SER A 147 11.20 -12.27 3.77
N GLU A 148 11.16 -12.75 2.52
CA GLU A 148 12.29 -13.47 1.91
C GLU A 148 13.51 -12.56 1.70
N ASP A 149 13.30 -11.33 1.27
CA ASP A 149 14.35 -10.32 1.16
C ASP A 149 15.02 -10.03 2.53
N GLY A 150 14.21 -9.97 3.60
CA GLY A 150 14.72 -9.79 4.97
C GLY A 150 15.59 -10.93 5.46
N LYS A 151 15.20 -12.17 5.19
CA LYS A 151 16.02 -13.37 5.50
C LYS A 151 17.36 -13.35 4.74
N SER A 152 17.34 -12.92 3.48
CA SER A 152 18.53 -12.81 2.64
C SER A 152 19.53 -11.75 3.13
N LEU A 153 19.05 -10.63 3.64
CA LEU A 153 19.92 -9.51 4.08
C LEU A 153 20.67 -9.80 5.40
N GLU A 154 20.16 -10.67 6.24
CA GLU A 154 20.71 -10.89 7.59
C GLU A 154 21.62 -12.12 7.69
N ASN A 155 21.48 -13.07 6.79
CA ASN A 155 22.23 -14.33 6.76
C ASN A 155 23.58 -14.15 6.03
N THR A 156 24.53 -13.46 6.67
CA THR A 156 25.90 -13.23 6.14
C THR A 156 26.75 -14.49 6.02
N ASN A 157 26.34 -15.60 6.66
CA ASN A 157 27.06 -16.89 6.65
C ASN A 157 26.37 -17.96 5.79
N GLY A 158 25.24 -17.68 5.17
CA GLY A 158 24.53 -18.59 4.28
C GLY A 158 25.08 -18.55 2.86
N ASP A 159 24.83 -19.61 2.10
CA ASP A 159 25.17 -19.63 0.68
C ASP A 159 24.31 -18.59 -0.06
N ASP A 160 24.95 -17.51 -0.51
CA ASP A 160 24.32 -16.43 -1.29
C ASP A 160 23.47 -16.95 -2.45
N HIS A 161 23.81 -18.13 -2.96
CA HIS A 161 23.11 -18.79 -4.05
C HIS A 161 21.74 -19.34 -3.61
N GLU A 162 21.67 -19.98 -2.43
CA GLU A 162 20.40 -20.52 -1.89
C GLU A 162 19.41 -19.41 -1.55
N GLN A 163 19.89 -18.30 -0.99
CA GLN A 163 19.06 -17.16 -0.63
C GLN A 163 18.48 -16.46 -1.86
N LYS A 164 19.29 -16.21 -2.89
CA LYS A 164 18.82 -15.67 -4.18
C LYS A 164 17.81 -16.60 -4.84
N LYS A 165 18.02 -17.93 -4.71
CA LYS A 165 17.09 -18.93 -5.24
C LYS A 165 15.75 -18.88 -4.50
N ALA A 166 15.73 -18.79 -3.16
CA ALA A 166 14.50 -18.70 -2.39
C ALA A 166 13.68 -17.45 -2.76
N LEU A 167 14.34 -16.28 -2.87
CA LEU A 167 13.71 -15.05 -3.33
C LEU A 167 13.18 -15.18 -4.77
N SER A 168 13.96 -15.80 -5.68
CA SER A 168 13.53 -16.06 -7.05
C SER A 168 12.29 -16.95 -7.10
N ILE A 169 12.21 -18.00 -6.27
CA ILE A 169 11.04 -18.88 -6.15
C ILE A 169 9.81 -18.10 -5.66
N ALA A 170 9.97 -17.29 -4.61
CA ALA A 170 8.87 -16.50 -4.06
C ALA A 170 8.30 -15.52 -5.12
N VAL A 171 9.18 -14.81 -5.83
CA VAL A 171 8.78 -13.87 -6.89
C VAL A 171 8.14 -14.60 -8.07
N SER A 172 8.73 -15.71 -8.52
CA SER A 172 8.20 -16.51 -9.64
C SER A 172 6.82 -17.09 -9.31
N SER A 173 6.61 -17.55 -8.06
CA SER A 173 5.31 -18.05 -7.59
C SER A 173 4.25 -16.95 -7.57
N ALA A 174 4.59 -15.73 -7.12
CA ALA A 174 3.69 -14.59 -7.14
C ALA A 174 3.26 -14.21 -8.57
N LEU A 175 4.21 -14.18 -9.50
CA LEU A 175 3.95 -13.87 -10.91
C LEU A 175 3.12 -14.96 -11.60
N LEU A 176 3.38 -16.23 -11.31
CA LEU A 176 2.58 -17.33 -11.81
C LEU A 176 1.14 -17.24 -11.34
N LEU A 177 0.92 -16.98 -10.05
CA LEU A 177 -0.42 -16.76 -9.50
C LEU A 177 -1.12 -15.57 -10.17
N ALA A 178 -0.40 -14.47 -10.38
CA ALA A 178 -0.93 -13.30 -11.08
C ALA A 178 -1.35 -13.61 -12.52
N PHE A 179 -0.54 -14.39 -13.23
CA PHE A 179 -0.86 -14.81 -14.59
C PHE A 179 -2.11 -15.71 -14.63
N ILE A 180 -2.19 -16.70 -13.73
CA ILE A 180 -3.36 -17.61 -13.63
C ILE A 180 -4.63 -16.79 -13.35
N VAL A 181 -4.60 -15.90 -12.35
CA VAL A 181 -5.75 -15.04 -12.01
C VAL A 181 -6.12 -14.12 -13.18
N GLY A 182 -5.13 -13.54 -13.86
CA GLY A 182 -5.36 -12.70 -15.03
C GLY A 182 -5.96 -13.46 -16.21
N ALA A 183 -5.53 -14.70 -16.44
CA ALA A 183 -6.09 -15.57 -17.47
C ALA A 183 -7.53 -15.99 -17.17
N ILE A 184 -7.82 -16.32 -15.90
CA ILE A 184 -9.21 -16.62 -15.45
C ILE A 184 -10.10 -15.40 -15.70
N GLN A 185 -9.66 -14.20 -15.40
CA GLN A 185 -10.41 -12.98 -15.63
C GLN A 185 -10.63 -12.70 -17.12
N LEU A 186 -9.60 -12.91 -17.93
CA LEU A 186 -9.70 -12.81 -19.39
C LEU A 186 -10.85 -13.70 -19.88
N LEU A 187 -10.84 -14.98 -19.48
CA LEU A 187 -11.88 -15.94 -19.86
C LEU A 187 -13.26 -15.49 -19.35
N LEU A 188 -13.34 -15.06 -18.09
CA LEU A 188 -14.59 -14.62 -17.47
C LEU A 188 -15.21 -13.43 -18.22
N TYR A 189 -14.44 -12.35 -18.41
CA TYR A 189 -14.96 -11.15 -19.07
C TYR A 189 -15.20 -11.36 -20.55
N PHE A 190 -14.36 -12.15 -21.22
CA PHE A 190 -14.52 -12.41 -22.65
C PHE A 190 -15.77 -13.26 -22.93
N THR A 191 -16.01 -14.28 -22.09
CA THR A 191 -17.12 -15.22 -22.28
C THR A 191 -18.45 -14.69 -21.76
N PHE A 192 -18.43 -14.03 -20.59
CA PHE A 192 -19.66 -13.61 -19.90
C PHE A 192 -19.93 -12.11 -19.94
N ALA A 193 -19.27 -11.35 -20.84
CA ALA A 193 -19.41 -9.90 -20.94
C ALA A 193 -20.88 -9.44 -20.97
N GLY A 194 -21.73 -10.05 -21.81
CA GLY A 194 -23.15 -9.70 -21.90
C GLY A 194 -23.89 -9.88 -20.58
N LYS A 195 -23.76 -11.07 -19.96
CA LYS A 195 -24.41 -11.37 -18.67
C LYS A 195 -23.94 -10.45 -17.53
N ILE A 196 -22.65 -10.08 -17.55
CA ILE A 196 -22.10 -9.15 -16.57
C ILE A 196 -22.71 -7.76 -16.73
N ILE A 197 -22.80 -7.27 -17.97
CA ILE A 197 -23.40 -5.96 -18.30
C ILE A 197 -24.90 -5.94 -18.00
N GLU A 198 -25.62 -7.00 -18.33
CA GLU A 198 -27.04 -7.15 -17.97
C GLU A 198 -27.24 -7.18 -16.45
N GLY A 199 -26.38 -7.90 -15.71
CA GLY A 199 -26.37 -7.91 -14.25
C GLY A 199 -26.08 -6.54 -13.60
N MET A 200 -25.46 -5.62 -14.35
CA MET A 200 -25.27 -4.23 -13.95
C MET A 200 -26.46 -3.32 -14.30
N GLY A 201 -27.55 -3.90 -14.82
CA GLY A 201 -28.79 -3.18 -15.14
C GLY A 201 -28.85 -2.61 -16.57
N VAL A 202 -27.93 -2.95 -17.45
CA VAL A 202 -27.93 -2.49 -18.85
C VAL A 202 -28.35 -3.64 -19.76
N ASN A 203 -29.65 -3.68 -20.08
CA ASN A 203 -30.26 -4.70 -20.93
C ASN A 203 -29.81 -4.54 -22.40
N ALA A 204 -29.95 -5.61 -23.21
CA ALA A 204 -29.53 -5.65 -24.60
C ALA A 204 -30.17 -4.55 -25.49
N VAL A 205 -31.36 -4.04 -25.12
CA VAL A 205 -32.06 -2.96 -25.84
C VAL A 205 -31.55 -1.56 -25.48
N SER A 206 -30.74 -1.44 -24.42
CA SER A 206 -30.20 -0.14 -23.96
C SER A 206 -29.21 0.43 -24.96
N PRO A 207 -29.28 1.74 -25.30
CA PRO A 207 -28.28 2.40 -26.16
C PRO A 207 -26.84 2.28 -25.64
N MET A 208 -26.67 2.13 -24.33
CA MET A 208 -25.37 1.97 -23.66
C MET A 208 -24.79 0.55 -23.80
N HIS A 209 -25.62 -0.47 -24.16
CA HIS A 209 -25.21 -1.88 -24.12
C HIS A 209 -24.03 -2.18 -25.06
N HIS A 210 -24.09 -1.68 -26.29
CA HIS A 210 -23.03 -1.93 -27.27
C HIS A 210 -21.69 -1.39 -26.80
N SER A 211 -21.67 -0.16 -26.30
CA SER A 211 -20.44 0.48 -25.77
C SER A 211 -19.91 -0.24 -24.53
N ALA A 212 -20.79 -0.65 -23.60
CA ALA A 212 -20.41 -1.39 -22.41
C ALA A 212 -19.82 -2.77 -22.76
N TYR A 213 -20.50 -3.51 -23.64
CA TYR A 213 -20.10 -4.85 -24.06
C TYR A 213 -18.77 -4.84 -24.81
N SER A 214 -18.61 -3.96 -25.80
CA SER A 214 -17.38 -3.85 -26.58
C SER A 214 -16.20 -3.40 -25.72
N TYR A 215 -16.41 -2.42 -24.83
CA TYR A 215 -15.40 -1.98 -23.87
C TYR A 215 -14.92 -3.14 -23.01
N LEU A 216 -15.86 -3.88 -22.36
CA LEU A 216 -15.51 -4.95 -21.43
C LEU A 216 -14.75 -6.09 -22.11
N ARG A 217 -15.13 -6.48 -23.32
CA ARG A 217 -14.44 -7.54 -24.10
C ARG A 217 -13.04 -7.15 -24.51
N VAL A 218 -12.87 -5.93 -25.02
CA VAL A 218 -11.53 -5.45 -25.39
C VAL A 218 -10.66 -5.27 -24.14
N ARG A 219 -11.22 -4.74 -23.06
CA ARG A 219 -10.51 -4.58 -21.78
C ARG A 219 -10.12 -5.91 -21.15
N ALA A 220 -10.89 -6.98 -21.39
CA ALA A 220 -10.56 -8.34 -20.96
C ALA A 220 -9.17 -8.78 -21.45
N LEU A 221 -8.78 -8.42 -22.67
CA LEU A 221 -7.45 -8.74 -23.24
C LEU A 221 -6.31 -8.11 -22.42
N GLY A 222 -6.58 -7.01 -21.72
CA GLY A 222 -5.62 -6.34 -20.84
C GLY A 222 -5.54 -6.92 -19.43
N THR A 223 -6.44 -7.84 -19.01
CA THR A 223 -6.47 -8.32 -17.61
C THR A 223 -5.22 -9.11 -17.20
N PRO A 224 -4.59 -9.96 -18.04
CA PRO A 224 -3.34 -10.61 -17.66
C PRO A 224 -2.21 -9.60 -17.42
N ALA A 225 -2.13 -8.56 -18.25
CA ALA A 225 -1.14 -7.50 -18.06
C ALA A 225 -1.43 -6.70 -16.77
N ALA A 226 -2.70 -6.40 -16.48
CA ALA A 226 -3.11 -5.65 -15.30
C ALA A 226 -2.77 -6.39 -13.99
N THR A 227 -3.02 -7.71 -13.93
CA THR A 227 -2.68 -8.52 -12.74
C THR A 227 -1.18 -8.72 -12.57
N LEU A 228 -0.46 -9.00 -13.64
CA LEU A 228 1.01 -9.07 -13.63
C LEU A 228 1.61 -7.72 -13.21
N TRP A 229 1.10 -6.62 -13.76
CA TRP A 229 1.48 -5.26 -13.38
C TRP A 229 1.31 -5.02 -11.87
N LEU A 230 0.12 -5.35 -11.33
CA LEU A 230 -0.19 -5.19 -9.92
C LEU A 230 0.78 -5.97 -9.01
N VAL A 231 1.01 -7.26 -9.33
CA VAL A 231 1.88 -8.13 -8.53
C VAL A 231 3.34 -7.72 -8.68
N THR A 232 3.79 -7.37 -9.88
CA THR A 232 5.17 -6.87 -10.09
C THR A 232 5.43 -5.59 -9.28
N ASN A 233 4.46 -4.68 -9.23
CA ASN A 233 4.53 -3.52 -8.33
C ASN A 233 4.59 -3.95 -6.85
N GLY A 234 3.82 -4.97 -6.45
CA GLY A 234 3.87 -5.54 -5.10
C GLY A 234 5.24 -6.13 -4.76
N VAL A 235 5.83 -6.87 -5.70
CA VAL A 235 7.18 -7.45 -5.57
C VAL A 235 8.22 -6.34 -5.39
N PHE A 236 8.24 -5.32 -6.25
CA PHE A 236 9.17 -4.20 -6.10
C PHE A 236 8.99 -3.45 -4.77
N ARG A 237 7.74 -3.25 -4.33
CA ARG A 237 7.47 -2.66 -3.01
C ARG A 237 7.99 -3.56 -1.87
N GLY A 238 7.83 -4.88 -1.97
CA GLY A 238 8.41 -5.86 -1.06
C GLY A 238 9.93 -5.79 -1.00
N LEU A 239 10.58 -5.58 -2.15
CA LEU A 239 12.03 -5.32 -2.28
C LEU A 239 12.44 -3.89 -1.86
N GLY A 240 11.53 -3.08 -1.30
CA GLY A 240 11.78 -1.69 -0.88
C GLY A 240 12.06 -0.71 -2.01
N ASP A 241 11.86 -1.12 -3.25
CA ASP A 241 12.04 -0.27 -4.42
C ASP A 241 10.69 0.22 -4.95
N THR A 242 10.30 1.41 -4.58
CA THR A 242 9.10 2.07 -5.10
C THR A 242 9.39 3.05 -6.25
N ARG A 243 10.68 3.34 -6.52
CA ARG A 243 11.09 4.25 -7.59
C ARG A 243 10.99 3.60 -8.96
N THR A 244 11.41 2.35 -9.08
CA THR A 244 11.30 1.60 -10.36
C THR A 244 9.84 1.45 -10.80
N PRO A 245 8.89 0.98 -9.97
CA PRO A 245 7.48 0.98 -10.31
C PRO A 245 6.92 2.37 -10.66
N LEU A 246 7.32 3.42 -9.93
CA LEU A 246 6.88 4.78 -10.22
C LEU A 246 7.27 5.22 -11.63
N LYS A 247 8.52 4.98 -12.05
CA LYS A 247 9.00 5.31 -13.40
C LYS A 247 8.11 4.68 -14.49
N TYR A 248 7.81 3.40 -14.36
CA TYR A 248 7.00 2.69 -15.33
C TYR A 248 5.51 3.02 -15.23
N SER A 249 5.02 3.40 -14.04
CA SER A 249 3.66 3.92 -13.88
C SER A 249 3.47 5.27 -14.57
N LEU A 250 4.47 6.16 -14.50
CA LEU A 250 4.44 7.41 -15.26
C LEU A 250 4.52 7.14 -16.78
N MET A 251 5.36 6.19 -17.22
CA MET A 251 5.40 5.77 -18.62
C MET A 251 4.04 5.23 -19.08
N PHE A 252 3.40 4.37 -18.30
CA PHE A 252 2.04 3.89 -18.58
C PHE A 252 1.04 5.05 -18.73
N THR A 253 1.05 6.00 -17.79
CA THR A 253 0.13 7.16 -17.81
C THR A 253 0.32 8.02 -19.07
N VAL A 254 1.57 8.27 -19.44
CA VAL A 254 1.88 9.04 -20.68
C VAL A 254 1.46 8.27 -21.92
N LEU A 255 1.77 6.98 -22.01
CA LEU A 255 1.37 6.15 -23.15
C LEU A 255 -0.16 6.07 -23.27
N ASN A 256 -0.87 5.88 -22.15
CA ASN A 256 -2.33 5.87 -22.14
C ASN A 256 -2.90 7.19 -22.66
N ALA A 257 -2.42 8.33 -22.14
CA ALA A 257 -2.88 9.66 -22.58
C ALA A 257 -2.63 9.93 -24.07
N ILE A 258 -1.62 9.30 -24.69
CA ILE A 258 -1.33 9.40 -26.12
C ILE A 258 -2.15 8.40 -26.95
N LEU A 259 -2.24 7.15 -26.49
CA LEU A 259 -2.89 6.08 -27.25
C LEU A 259 -4.41 6.22 -27.25
N ASP A 260 -5.02 6.66 -26.14
CA ASP A 260 -6.47 6.79 -26.06
C ASP A 260 -7.05 7.70 -27.14
N PRO A 261 -6.61 8.96 -27.36
CA PRO A 261 -7.15 9.79 -28.43
C PRO A 261 -6.91 9.21 -29.83
N ILE A 262 -5.81 8.48 -30.04
CA ILE A 262 -5.55 7.81 -31.31
C ILE A 262 -6.59 6.72 -31.55
N PHE A 263 -6.80 5.82 -30.60
CA PHE A 263 -7.75 4.73 -30.73
C PHE A 263 -9.22 5.20 -30.72
N ILE A 264 -9.53 6.20 -29.89
CA ILE A 264 -10.89 6.71 -29.73
C ILE A 264 -11.32 7.53 -30.96
N PHE A 265 -10.53 8.52 -31.34
CA PHE A 265 -10.92 9.53 -32.33
C PHE A 265 -10.35 9.27 -33.71
N THR A 266 -9.03 8.96 -33.81
CA THR A 266 -8.39 8.77 -35.14
C THR A 266 -8.81 7.45 -35.77
N LEU A 267 -8.77 6.34 -35.02
CA LEU A 267 -9.21 5.03 -35.47
C LEU A 267 -10.73 4.82 -35.31
N LYS A 268 -11.44 5.75 -34.65
CA LYS A 268 -12.90 5.75 -34.47
C LYS A 268 -13.43 4.49 -33.77
N PHE A 269 -12.65 3.88 -32.86
CA PHE A 269 -13.10 2.69 -32.13
C PHE A 269 -13.98 3.05 -30.91
N GLY A 270 -14.17 4.34 -30.60
CA GLY A 270 -15.06 4.78 -29.52
C GLY A 270 -14.66 4.20 -28.17
N ALA A 271 -15.64 3.62 -27.42
CA ALA A 271 -15.40 3.03 -26.11
C ALA A 271 -14.37 1.88 -26.13
N SER A 272 -14.44 1.01 -27.14
CA SER A 272 -13.47 -0.09 -27.30
C SER A 272 -12.06 0.43 -27.57
N GLY A 273 -11.93 1.63 -28.20
CA GLY A 273 -10.66 2.31 -28.41
C GLY A 273 -9.97 2.71 -27.11
N ALA A 274 -10.71 3.26 -26.15
CA ALA A 274 -10.18 3.56 -24.81
C ALA A 274 -9.69 2.28 -24.09
N ALA A 275 -10.48 1.20 -24.15
CA ALA A 275 -10.09 -0.08 -23.59
C ALA A 275 -8.82 -0.65 -24.23
N ALA A 276 -8.68 -0.53 -25.58
CA ALA A 276 -7.51 -0.98 -26.32
C ALA A 276 -6.26 -0.14 -26.02
N GLY A 277 -6.40 1.19 -25.98
CA GLY A 277 -5.31 2.12 -25.63
C GLY A 277 -4.76 1.81 -24.24
N THR A 278 -5.64 1.67 -23.25
CA THR A 278 -5.25 1.30 -21.89
C THR A 278 -4.57 -0.07 -21.84
N ALA A 279 -5.11 -1.10 -22.49
CA ALA A 279 -4.53 -2.44 -22.51
C ALA A 279 -3.13 -2.43 -23.16
N LEU A 280 -2.97 -1.77 -24.30
CA LEU A 280 -1.70 -1.66 -25.00
C LEU A 280 -0.66 -0.89 -24.16
N ALA A 281 -1.05 0.23 -23.55
CA ALA A 281 -0.19 1.00 -22.64
C ALA A 281 0.29 0.14 -21.45
N GLN A 282 -0.59 -0.71 -20.89
CA GLN A 282 -0.25 -1.63 -19.81
C GLN A 282 0.79 -2.67 -20.24
N TYR A 283 0.62 -3.32 -21.40
CA TYR A 283 1.61 -4.26 -21.91
C TYR A 283 2.94 -3.57 -22.22
N ALA A 284 2.90 -2.40 -22.86
CA ALA A 284 4.10 -1.64 -23.21
C ALA A 284 4.91 -1.21 -21.98
N ALA A 285 4.24 -0.88 -20.87
CA ALA A 285 4.91 -0.54 -19.62
C ALA A 285 5.30 -1.77 -18.79
N LEU A 286 4.54 -2.87 -18.88
CA LEU A 286 4.82 -4.12 -18.15
C LEU A 286 6.09 -4.80 -18.64
N ILE A 287 6.32 -4.86 -19.96
CA ILE A 287 7.47 -5.56 -20.55
C ILE A 287 8.80 -5.05 -19.96
N PRO A 288 9.12 -3.75 -20.01
CA PRO A 288 10.38 -3.26 -19.46
C PRO A 288 10.41 -3.33 -17.92
N LEU A 289 9.26 -3.26 -17.24
CA LEU A 289 9.17 -3.48 -15.79
C LEU A 289 9.52 -4.93 -15.42
N MET A 290 8.99 -5.92 -16.15
CA MET A 290 9.31 -7.34 -15.96
C MET A 290 10.77 -7.64 -16.26
N PHE A 291 11.34 -7.03 -17.29
CA PHE A 291 12.76 -7.16 -17.61
C PHE A 291 13.64 -6.58 -16.49
N SER A 292 13.25 -5.43 -15.92
CA SER A 292 13.93 -4.86 -14.77
C SER A 292 13.87 -5.79 -13.55
N LEU A 293 12.72 -6.46 -13.33
CA LEU A 293 12.56 -7.42 -12.25
C LEU A 293 13.42 -8.67 -12.47
N HIS A 294 13.40 -9.23 -13.68
CA HIS A 294 14.20 -10.41 -14.02
C HIS A 294 15.71 -10.16 -13.81
N ARG A 295 16.21 -8.99 -14.19
CA ARG A 295 17.61 -8.61 -13.95
C ARG A 295 17.96 -8.52 -12.47
N ARG A 296 17.01 -8.19 -11.62
CA ARG A 296 17.24 -7.99 -10.18
C ARG A 296 17.16 -9.27 -9.38
N VAL A 297 16.20 -10.15 -9.70
CA VAL A 297 15.87 -11.32 -8.88
C VAL A 297 16.14 -12.64 -9.60
N GLY A 298 16.27 -12.62 -10.94
CA GLY A 298 16.46 -13.85 -11.71
C GLY A 298 15.17 -14.68 -11.75
N VAL A 299 14.06 -14.11 -12.25
CA VAL A 299 12.77 -14.81 -12.36
C VAL A 299 12.91 -16.03 -13.27
N ASP A 300 12.59 -17.22 -12.74
CA ASP A 300 12.64 -18.50 -13.44
C ASP A 300 11.42 -19.35 -13.09
N ILE A 301 10.40 -19.28 -13.92
CA ILE A 301 9.14 -20.03 -13.74
C ILE A 301 9.27 -21.46 -14.25
N LEU A 302 10.00 -21.66 -15.35
CA LEU A 302 10.06 -22.95 -16.02
C LEU A 302 11.08 -23.91 -15.37
N GLY A 303 12.28 -23.39 -15.02
CA GLY A 303 13.34 -24.20 -14.39
C GLY A 303 13.03 -24.64 -12.96
N GLN A 304 12.16 -23.90 -12.25
CA GLN A 304 11.86 -24.15 -10.84
C GLN A 304 10.43 -24.67 -10.60
N TRP A 305 9.75 -25.14 -11.64
CA TRP A 305 8.32 -25.53 -11.58
C TRP A 305 7.96 -26.44 -10.42
N LYS A 306 8.81 -27.44 -10.08
CA LYS A 306 8.57 -28.37 -8.97
C LYS A 306 8.63 -27.70 -7.58
N LEU A 307 9.42 -26.63 -7.46
CA LEU A 307 9.62 -25.89 -6.20
C LEU A 307 8.56 -24.80 -5.98
N LEU A 308 7.87 -24.38 -7.06
CA LEU A 308 6.85 -23.35 -6.98
C LEU A 308 5.60 -23.79 -6.22
N GLY A 309 5.30 -25.09 -6.17
CA GLY A 309 4.05 -25.63 -5.64
C GLY A 309 3.81 -25.30 -4.17
N ASP A 310 4.82 -25.46 -3.31
CA ASP A 310 4.68 -25.19 -1.87
C ASP A 310 4.59 -23.69 -1.58
N THR A 311 5.41 -22.89 -2.25
CA THR A 311 5.35 -21.42 -2.13
C THR A 311 4.03 -20.88 -2.68
N LEU A 312 3.53 -21.43 -3.79
CA LEU A 312 2.23 -21.06 -4.35
C LEU A 312 1.09 -21.37 -3.35
N LYS A 313 1.16 -22.50 -2.65
CA LYS A 313 0.21 -22.87 -1.60
C LYS A 313 0.22 -21.85 -0.44
N GLU A 314 1.40 -21.36 -0.06
CA GLU A 314 1.54 -20.29 0.94
C GLU A 314 0.87 -19.00 0.46
N TYR A 315 1.13 -18.57 -0.79
CA TYR A 315 0.48 -17.40 -1.39
C TYR A 315 -1.04 -17.53 -1.44
N VAL A 316 -1.55 -18.69 -1.86
CA VAL A 316 -3.00 -18.96 -1.90
C VAL A 316 -3.60 -18.95 -0.50
N SER A 317 -2.94 -19.57 0.48
CA SER A 317 -3.41 -19.57 1.87
C SER A 317 -3.44 -18.16 2.47
N ALA A 318 -2.35 -17.39 2.35
CA ALA A 318 -2.31 -16.01 2.80
C ALA A 318 -3.32 -15.16 2.04
N GLY A 319 -3.42 -15.33 0.72
CA GLY A 319 -4.37 -14.65 -0.15
C GLY A 319 -5.82 -14.90 0.25
N ALA A 320 -6.18 -16.11 0.66
CA ALA A 320 -7.53 -16.45 1.13
C ALA A 320 -7.92 -15.64 2.38
N TYR A 321 -7.03 -15.50 3.36
CA TYR A 321 -7.31 -14.65 4.52
C TYR A 321 -7.47 -13.18 4.15
N VAL A 322 -6.63 -12.68 3.22
CA VAL A 322 -6.72 -11.28 2.75
C VAL A 322 -7.97 -11.08 1.89
N LEU A 323 -8.40 -12.08 1.11
CA LEU A 323 -9.66 -12.05 0.38
C LEU A 323 -10.84 -11.92 1.34
N LEU A 324 -10.93 -12.80 2.34
CA LEU A 324 -12.00 -12.74 3.35
C LEU A 324 -12.00 -11.40 4.10
N ARG A 325 -10.82 -10.88 4.44
CA ARG A 325 -10.66 -9.53 4.99
C ARG A 325 -11.23 -8.46 4.06
N THR A 326 -10.94 -8.55 2.76
CA THR A 326 -11.39 -7.59 1.75
C THR A 326 -12.90 -7.64 1.57
N VAL A 327 -13.49 -8.84 1.58
CA VAL A 327 -14.96 -9.01 1.58
C VAL A 327 -15.58 -8.29 2.77
N GLY A 328 -15.07 -8.49 3.98
CA GLY A 328 -15.57 -7.78 5.18
C GLY A 328 -15.52 -6.26 5.04
N LYS A 329 -14.42 -5.73 4.47
CA LYS A 329 -14.28 -4.29 4.19
C LYS A 329 -15.30 -3.79 3.17
N VAL A 330 -15.42 -4.49 2.04
CA VAL A 330 -16.32 -4.11 0.94
C VAL A 330 -17.77 -4.13 1.40
N LEU A 331 -18.20 -5.14 2.16
CA LEU A 331 -19.54 -5.23 2.72
C LEU A 331 -19.89 -4.03 3.59
N ALA A 332 -18.98 -3.60 4.49
CA ALA A 332 -19.23 -2.43 5.34
C ALA A 332 -19.50 -1.17 4.49
N TYR A 333 -18.63 -0.89 3.53
CA TYR A 333 -18.79 0.27 2.65
C TYR A 333 -20.06 0.18 1.76
N SER A 334 -20.37 -1.01 1.23
CA SER A 334 -21.57 -1.22 0.40
C SER A 334 -22.85 -1.03 1.20
N ILE A 335 -22.91 -1.51 2.44
CA ILE A 335 -24.06 -1.32 3.32
C ILE A 335 -24.24 0.16 3.68
N CYS A 336 -23.15 0.88 3.98
CA CYS A 336 -23.19 2.33 4.22
C CYS A 336 -23.72 3.09 2.99
N ALA A 337 -23.19 2.81 1.80
CA ALA A 337 -23.61 3.45 0.56
C ALA A 337 -25.07 3.15 0.23
N ARG A 338 -25.51 1.89 0.40
CA ARG A 338 -26.91 1.48 0.21
C ARG A 338 -27.84 2.25 1.16
N ASN A 339 -27.50 2.33 2.44
CA ASN A 339 -28.34 3.05 3.40
C ASN A 339 -28.38 4.56 3.11
N ALA A 340 -27.27 5.16 2.66
CA ALA A 340 -27.27 6.55 2.21
C ALA A 340 -28.18 6.76 0.99
N ALA A 341 -28.23 5.80 0.05
CA ALA A 341 -29.11 5.85 -1.11
C ALA A 341 -30.60 5.70 -0.72
N LEU A 342 -30.92 4.88 0.28
CA LEU A 342 -32.29 4.73 0.80
C LEU A 342 -32.82 6.01 1.48
N LEU A 343 -31.94 6.92 1.92
CA LEU A 343 -32.32 8.23 2.47
C LEU A 343 -32.67 9.26 1.38
N GLY A 344 -32.55 8.90 0.11
CA GLY A 344 -32.87 9.76 -1.04
C GLY A 344 -31.65 10.29 -1.79
N SER A 345 -31.90 10.90 -2.94
CA SER A 345 -30.86 11.32 -3.90
C SER A 345 -29.88 12.35 -3.34
N VAL A 346 -30.34 13.32 -2.56
CA VAL A 346 -29.50 14.36 -1.93
C VAL A 346 -28.55 13.71 -0.94
N SER A 347 -29.04 12.79 -0.09
CA SER A 347 -28.19 12.06 0.89
C SER A 347 -27.16 11.16 0.20
N ALA A 348 -27.56 10.46 -0.85
CA ALA A 348 -26.64 9.65 -1.67
C ALA A 348 -25.55 10.49 -2.32
N ALA A 349 -25.91 11.64 -2.89
CA ALA A 349 -24.97 12.57 -3.50
C ALA A 349 -24.00 13.16 -2.47
N ALA A 350 -24.51 13.59 -1.32
CA ALA A 350 -23.68 14.11 -0.21
C ALA A 350 -22.73 13.05 0.35
N TYR A 351 -23.18 11.79 0.49
CA TYR A 351 -22.33 10.66 0.88
C TYR A 351 -21.19 10.44 -0.12
N ASN A 352 -21.52 10.36 -1.41
CA ASN A 352 -20.51 10.13 -2.45
C ASN A 352 -19.50 11.28 -2.54
N LEU A 353 -19.97 12.53 -2.45
CA LEU A 353 -19.13 13.71 -2.48
C LEU A 353 -18.11 13.72 -1.32
N THR A 354 -18.57 13.48 -0.10
CA THR A 354 -17.74 13.45 1.09
C THR A 354 -16.83 12.21 1.14
N PHE A 355 -17.25 11.10 0.54
CA PHE A 355 -16.43 9.91 0.38
C PHE A 355 -15.25 10.15 -0.57
N GLN A 356 -15.49 10.84 -1.71
CA GLN A 356 -14.44 11.22 -2.65
C GLN A 356 -13.47 12.25 -2.05
N LEU A 357 -13.96 13.18 -1.22
CA LEU A 357 -13.10 14.12 -0.50
C LEU A 357 -12.04 13.38 0.36
N GLY A 358 -12.43 12.27 0.98
CA GLY A 358 -11.52 11.43 1.76
C GLY A 358 -10.54 10.58 0.94
N PHE A 359 -10.65 10.60 -0.39
CA PHE A 359 -9.84 9.72 -1.24
C PHE A 359 -8.36 10.12 -1.23
N ALA A 360 -8.04 11.42 -1.30
CA ALA A 360 -6.66 11.90 -1.25
C ALA A 360 -5.96 11.50 0.06
N THR A 361 -6.64 11.67 1.20
CA THR A 361 -6.15 11.23 2.51
C THR A 361 -5.89 9.72 2.51
N THR A 362 -6.77 8.94 1.87
CA THR A 362 -6.62 7.48 1.76
C THR A 362 -5.34 7.10 1.02
N GLN A 363 -4.99 7.77 -0.09
CA GLN A 363 -3.78 7.45 -0.87
C GLN A 363 -2.49 7.73 -0.07
N ILE A 364 -2.47 8.83 0.67
CA ILE A 364 -1.32 9.14 1.54
C ILE A 364 -1.19 8.09 2.65
N CYS A 365 -2.29 7.76 3.33
CA CYS A 365 -2.28 6.75 4.40
C CYS A 365 -1.91 5.35 3.87
N GLU A 366 -2.31 5.00 2.64
CA GLU A 366 -1.93 3.76 1.99
C GLU A 366 -0.43 3.71 1.70
N SER A 367 0.20 4.83 1.29
CA SER A 367 1.65 4.87 1.07
C SER A 367 2.44 4.65 2.35
N VAL A 368 1.98 5.20 3.47
CA VAL A 368 2.52 4.94 4.81
C VAL A 368 2.37 3.47 5.20
N ALA A 369 1.20 2.87 4.92
CA ALA A 369 0.94 1.46 5.17
C ALA A 369 1.86 0.54 4.36
N VAL A 370 2.11 0.86 3.08
CA VAL A 370 3.04 0.11 2.22
C VAL A 370 4.46 0.16 2.78
N ALA A 371 4.94 1.33 3.17
CA ALA A 371 6.29 1.49 3.70
C ALA A 371 6.50 0.69 4.99
N VAL A 372 5.58 0.81 5.96
CA VAL A 372 5.68 0.06 7.21
C VAL A 372 5.49 -1.44 7.00
N GLN A 373 4.62 -1.86 6.10
CA GLN A 373 4.41 -3.28 5.75
C GLN A 373 5.70 -3.91 5.24
N THR A 374 6.38 -3.26 4.31
CA THR A 374 7.64 -3.73 3.72
C THR A 374 8.75 -3.82 4.76
N LEU A 375 9.03 -2.70 5.46
CA LEU A 375 10.13 -2.65 6.41
C LEU A 375 9.92 -3.57 7.60
N LEU A 376 8.69 -3.68 8.08
CA LEU A 376 8.37 -4.56 9.20
C LEU A 376 8.47 -6.04 8.82
N ALA A 377 8.03 -6.42 7.61
CA ALA A 377 8.17 -7.79 7.13
C ALA A 377 9.65 -8.21 7.05
N ARG A 378 10.54 -7.31 6.58
CA ARG A 378 11.99 -7.52 6.57
C ARG A 378 12.57 -7.67 7.98
N GLU A 379 12.25 -6.74 8.87
CA GLU A 379 12.77 -6.74 10.25
C GLU A 379 12.30 -7.95 11.07
N ILE A 380 11.10 -8.46 10.83
CA ILE A 380 10.57 -9.64 11.53
C ILE A 380 11.20 -10.92 10.97
N ALA A 381 11.32 -11.03 9.64
CA ALA A 381 11.83 -12.23 8.98
C ALA A 381 13.34 -12.40 9.12
N GLY A 382 14.10 -11.28 9.23
CA GLY A 382 15.55 -11.29 9.35
C GLY A 382 16.09 -11.82 10.66
N GLY A 383 15.26 -12.30 11.60
CA GLY A 383 15.71 -12.86 12.88
C GLY A 383 16.26 -14.25 12.80
N GLU A 384 17.55 -14.40 13.03
CA GLU A 384 18.19 -15.71 13.14
C GLU A 384 17.72 -16.48 14.39
N VAL A 385 17.62 -17.81 14.28
CA VAL A 385 17.27 -18.70 15.39
C VAL A 385 18.29 -18.62 16.55
N LYS A 386 19.54 -18.26 16.25
CA LYS A 386 20.67 -18.13 17.21
C LYS A 386 21.17 -16.69 17.37
N GLU A 387 20.31 -15.69 17.16
CA GLU A 387 20.69 -14.28 17.33
C GLU A 387 21.03 -13.96 18.79
N SER A 388 22.12 -13.18 18.99
CA SER A 388 22.49 -12.73 20.34
C SER A 388 21.43 -11.83 20.96
N ASP A 389 21.30 -11.83 22.29
CA ASP A 389 20.28 -11.04 22.99
C ASP A 389 20.42 -9.54 22.73
N VAL A 390 21.64 -9.05 22.49
CA VAL A 390 21.89 -7.64 22.11
C VAL A 390 21.30 -7.34 20.73
N LYS A 391 21.53 -8.18 19.72
CA LYS A 391 20.94 -8.01 18.38
C LYS A 391 19.41 -8.10 18.43
N LYS A 392 18.84 -9.04 19.17
CA LYS A 392 17.39 -9.15 19.39
C LYS A 392 16.79 -7.89 20.00
N ASN A 393 17.47 -7.31 21.00
CA ASN A 393 17.04 -6.05 21.64
C ASN A 393 17.08 -4.87 20.65
N LEU A 394 18.15 -4.72 19.90
CA LEU A 394 18.27 -3.67 18.89
C LEU A 394 17.16 -3.79 17.84
N ARG A 395 16.89 -5.01 17.36
CA ARG A 395 15.80 -5.27 16.41
C ARG A 395 14.43 -4.96 17.02
N ALA A 396 14.17 -5.37 18.24
CA ALA A 396 12.92 -5.05 18.95
C ALA A 396 12.70 -3.53 19.06
N ARG A 397 13.76 -2.76 19.34
CA ARG A 397 13.71 -1.29 19.39
C ARG A 397 13.50 -0.68 17.99
N ARG A 398 14.06 -1.24 16.90
CA ARG A 398 13.79 -0.82 15.51
C ARG A 398 12.33 -1.09 15.12
N ILE A 399 11.81 -2.29 15.40
CA ILE A 399 10.40 -2.65 15.15
C ILE A 399 9.46 -1.70 15.89
N ARG A 400 9.70 -1.42 17.17
CA ARG A 400 8.89 -0.46 17.94
C ARG A 400 8.96 0.95 17.34
N HIS A 401 10.12 1.38 16.87
CA HIS A 401 10.29 2.67 16.21
C HIS A 401 9.47 2.76 14.90
N LEU A 402 9.47 1.70 14.07
CA LEU A 402 8.64 1.63 12.87
C LEU A 402 7.15 1.69 13.19
N ILE A 403 6.69 0.91 14.17
CA ILE A 403 5.29 0.89 14.59
C ILE A 403 4.85 2.28 15.04
N ASN A 404 5.54 2.85 16.03
CA ASN A 404 5.16 4.14 16.59
C ASN A 404 5.30 5.28 15.57
N GLY A 405 6.40 5.28 14.80
CA GLY A 405 6.66 6.29 13.78
C GLY A 405 5.61 6.28 12.66
N SER A 406 5.23 5.12 12.16
CA SER A 406 4.23 5.02 11.09
C SER A 406 2.83 5.44 11.54
N ILE A 407 2.42 5.08 12.76
CA ILE A 407 1.15 5.50 13.35
C ILE A 407 1.14 7.02 13.56
N LEU A 408 2.25 7.58 14.08
CA LEU A 408 2.38 9.03 14.28
C LEU A 408 2.31 9.79 12.95
N VAL A 409 3.07 9.35 11.93
CA VAL A 409 3.07 9.98 10.59
C VAL A 409 1.68 9.91 9.97
N GLY A 410 1.04 8.73 9.97
CA GLY A 410 -0.31 8.57 9.42
C GLY A 410 -1.34 9.43 10.13
N GLY A 411 -1.31 9.46 11.47
CA GLY A 411 -2.20 10.28 12.30
C GLY A 411 -1.96 11.78 12.11
N ALA A 412 -0.70 12.23 12.09
CA ALA A 412 -0.34 13.62 11.91
C ALA A 412 -0.74 14.16 10.52
N VAL A 413 -0.46 13.38 9.47
CA VAL A 413 -0.84 13.77 8.09
C VAL A 413 -2.36 13.82 7.93
N ALA A 414 -3.07 12.79 8.39
CA ALA A 414 -4.53 12.77 8.29
C ALA A 414 -5.18 13.83 9.18
N GLY A 415 -4.65 14.05 10.39
CA GLY A 415 -5.10 15.12 11.29
C GLY A 415 -4.87 16.50 10.70
N GLY A 416 -3.68 16.77 10.14
CA GLY A 416 -3.35 18.03 9.49
C GLY A 416 -4.24 18.31 8.28
N LEU A 417 -4.44 17.32 7.40
CA LEU A 417 -5.33 17.46 6.24
C LEU A 417 -6.79 17.65 6.67
N SER A 418 -7.26 16.91 7.67
CA SER A 418 -8.62 17.06 8.19
C SER A 418 -8.83 18.43 8.82
N SER A 419 -7.87 18.93 9.58
CA SER A 419 -7.91 20.29 10.16
C SER A 419 -7.94 21.35 9.06
N LEU A 420 -7.05 21.25 8.06
CA LEU A 420 -7.05 22.20 6.93
C LEU A 420 -8.38 22.19 6.18
N THR A 421 -8.92 20.99 5.91
CA THR A 421 -10.22 20.82 5.24
C THR A 421 -11.36 21.39 6.10
N TRP A 422 -11.29 21.23 7.42
CA TRP A 422 -12.26 21.79 8.36
C TRP A 422 -12.28 23.33 8.31
N PHE A 423 -11.12 23.98 8.34
CA PHE A 423 -11.04 25.45 8.26
C PHE A 423 -11.49 25.99 6.90
N GLN A 424 -11.31 25.21 5.82
CA GLN A 424 -11.69 25.60 4.46
C GLN A 424 -13.00 24.95 3.98
N LYS A 425 -13.82 24.38 4.90
CA LYS A 425 -15.00 23.57 4.56
C LYS A 425 -15.93 24.21 3.53
N GLU A 426 -16.23 25.49 3.68
CA GLU A 426 -17.15 26.20 2.77
C GLU A 426 -16.55 26.34 1.36
N GLY A 427 -15.28 26.68 1.26
CA GLY A 427 -14.56 26.76 -0.01
C GLY A 427 -14.46 25.40 -0.70
N VAL A 428 -14.19 24.35 0.07
CA VAL A 428 -14.11 22.97 -0.43
C VAL A 428 -15.49 22.52 -0.93
N LEU A 429 -16.56 22.70 -0.16
CA LEU A 429 -17.91 22.28 -0.55
C LEU A 429 -18.41 23.06 -1.77
N LYS A 430 -18.18 24.38 -1.84
CA LYS A 430 -18.52 25.21 -3.02
C LYS A 430 -17.71 24.80 -4.27
N GLY A 431 -16.47 24.35 -4.08
CA GLY A 431 -15.63 23.85 -5.18
C GLY A 431 -16.07 22.50 -5.72
N LEU A 432 -16.72 21.68 -4.89
CA LEU A 432 -17.13 20.32 -5.23
C LEU A 432 -18.53 20.26 -5.86
N THR A 433 -19.46 21.11 -5.41
CA THR A 433 -20.83 21.14 -5.97
C THR A 433 -21.43 22.54 -5.95
N THR A 434 -22.25 22.83 -6.96
CA THR A 434 -23.07 24.06 -7.05
C THR A 434 -24.44 23.89 -6.41
N ASP A 435 -24.85 22.67 -6.11
CA ASP A 435 -26.16 22.30 -5.57
C ASP A 435 -26.22 22.57 -4.06
N GLU A 436 -27.09 23.51 -3.63
CA GLU A 436 -27.21 23.92 -2.23
C GLU A 436 -27.72 22.82 -1.30
N PRO A 437 -28.79 22.07 -1.63
CA PRO A 437 -29.25 20.94 -0.84
C PRO A 437 -28.15 19.90 -0.56
N ILE A 438 -27.32 19.59 -1.56
CA ILE A 438 -26.19 18.65 -1.38
C ILE A 438 -25.12 19.25 -0.48
N ARG A 439 -24.85 20.57 -0.61
CA ARG A 439 -23.88 21.25 0.27
C ARG A 439 -24.33 21.27 1.72
N GLU A 440 -25.61 21.54 1.96
CA GLU A 440 -26.19 21.57 3.31
C GLU A 440 -26.15 20.18 3.96
N ALA A 441 -26.57 19.15 3.24
CA ALA A 441 -26.46 17.76 3.68
C ALA A 441 -24.99 17.36 3.95
N SER A 442 -24.07 17.80 3.11
CA SER A 442 -22.62 17.56 3.31
C SER A 442 -22.06 18.32 4.51
N ARG A 443 -22.54 19.54 4.77
CA ARG A 443 -22.13 20.37 5.92
C ARG A 443 -22.54 19.73 7.24
N SER A 444 -23.74 19.17 7.32
CA SER A 444 -24.25 18.53 8.54
C SER A 444 -23.41 17.31 8.98
N ILE A 445 -22.91 16.52 8.01
CA ILE A 445 -22.12 15.32 8.28
C ILE A 445 -20.60 15.59 8.40
N PHE A 446 -20.17 16.82 8.10
CA PHE A 446 -18.74 17.15 7.99
C PHE A 446 -17.89 16.80 9.24
N PRO A 447 -18.39 16.98 10.49
CA PRO A 447 -17.66 16.56 11.69
C PRO A 447 -17.34 15.05 11.68
N ALA A 448 -18.34 14.21 11.42
CA ALA A 448 -18.19 12.76 11.38
C ALA A 448 -17.23 12.30 10.24
N VAL A 449 -17.29 13.00 9.09
CA VAL A 449 -16.35 12.79 7.98
C VAL A 449 -14.92 13.06 8.42
N MET A 450 -14.66 14.21 9.07
CA MET A 450 -13.30 14.58 9.52
C MET A 450 -12.75 13.60 10.55
N VAL A 451 -13.56 13.21 11.54
CA VAL A 451 -13.17 12.18 12.51
C VAL A 451 -12.83 10.86 11.81
N THR A 452 -13.64 10.45 10.83
CA THR A 452 -13.37 9.24 10.02
C THR A 452 -12.04 9.34 9.28
N GLN A 453 -11.67 10.52 8.73
CA GLN A 453 -10.39 10.70 8.04
C GLN A 453 -9.20 10.59 9.00
N VAL A 454 -9.29 11.17 10.20
CA VAL A 454 -8.24 11.04 11.23
C VAL A 454 -8.07 9.57 11.64
N LEU A 455 -9.17 8.87 11.88
CA LEU A 455 -9.15 7.44 12.22
C LEU A 455 -8.58 6.59 11.07
N LYS A 456 -8.81 6.95 9.81
CA LYS A 456 -8.13 6.32 8.65
C LYS A 456 -6.63 6.48 8.75
N GLY A 457 -6.15 7.69 9.10
CA GLY A 457 -4.72 7.95 9.27
C GLY A 457 -4.04 7.03 10.27
N LEU A 458 -4.76 6.55 11.27
CA LEU A 458 -4.30 5.58 12.25
C LEU A 458 -4.52 4.13 11.79
N ALA A 459 -5.67 3.84 11.19
CA ALA A 459 -6.08 2.48 10.81
C ALA A 459 -5.23 1.90 9.66
N TYR A 460 -4.84 2.73 8.68
CA TYR A 460 -4.04 2.26 7.54
C TYR A 460 -2.64 1.81 7.94
N PRO A 461 -1.83 2.58 8.70
CA PRO A 461 -0.56 2.09 9.24
C PRO A 461 -0.73 0.83 10.09
N VAL A 462 -1.74 0.78 10.98
CA VAL A 462 -2.05 -0.42 11.77
C VAL A 462 -2.31 -1.64 10.88
N ASN A 463 -3.03 -1.46 9.77
CA ASN A 463 -3.22 -2.53 8.78
C ASN A 463 -1.89 -2.95 8.13
N GLY A 464 -1.05 -1.99 7.73
CA GLY A 464 0.28 -2.24 7.17
C GLY A 464 1.17 -3.02 8.14
N ILE A 465 1.17 -2.64 9.43
CA ILE A 465 1.92 -3.32 10.49
C ILE A 465 1.49 -4.78 10.62
N ILE A 466 0.18 -5.05 10.73
CA ILE A 466 -0.34 -6.42 10.87
C ILE A 466 -0.03 -7.27 9.64
N MET A 467 -0.13 -6.68 8.44
CA MET A 467 0.19 -7.37 7.19
C MET A 467 1.71 -7.63 7.06
N GLY A 468 2.55 -6.67 7.45
CA GLY A 468 4.00 -6.84 7.51
C GLY A 468 4.44 -7.89 8.55
N GLY A 469 3.65 -8.04 9.62
CA GLY A 469 3.81 -9.10 10.60
C GLY A 469 3.33 -10.47 10.13
N LEU A 470 2.81 -10.63 8.91
CA LEU A 470 2.24 -11.89 8.38
C LEU A 470 1.08 -12.45 9.25
N ASP A 471 0.42 -11.59 10.04
CA ASP A 471 -0.66 -12.00 10.97
C ASP A 471 -2.02 -12.02 10.24
N TRP A 472 -2.11 -12.89 9.21
CA TRP A 472 -3.24 -12.95 8.28
C TRP A 472 -4.56 -13.26 8.97
N ARG A 473 -4.57 -14.24 9.90
CA ARG A 473 -5.77 -14.67 10.63
C ARG A 473 -6.34 -13.54 11.47
N PHE A 474 -5.47 -12.83 12.18
CA PHE A 474 -5.88 -11.68 12.97
C PHE A 474 -6.35 -10.52 12.08
N SER A 475 -5.67 -10.27 10.96
CA SER A 475 -6.05 -9.25 9.99
C SER A 475 -7.47 -9.46 9.44
N MET A 476 -7.84 -10.72 9.15
CA MET A 476 -9.19 -11.12 8.75
C MET A 476 -10.19 -10.90 9.88
N ALA A 477 -9.94 -11.49 11.06
CA ALA A 477 -10.87 -11.45 12.19
C ALA A 477 -11.20 -10.02 12.64
N LYS A 478 -10.19 -9.14 12.75
CA LYS A 478 -10.41 -7.74 13.13
C LYS A 478 -11.26 -6.97 12.10
N MET A 479 -11.12 -7.29 10.81
CA MET A 479 -11.89 -6.63 9.76
C MET A 479 -13.37 -7.03 9.80
N TRP A 480 -13.65 -8.31 10.09
CA TRP A 480 -15.01 -8.78 10.31
C TRP A 480 -15.62 -8.21 11.58
N LEU A 481 -14.83 -8.11 12.66
CA LEU A 481 -15.31 -7.45 13.89
C LEU A 481 -15.66 -5.98 13.62
N ALA A 482 -14.81 -5.26 12.89
CA ALA A 482 -15.09 -3.88 12.48
C ALA A 482 -16.34 -3.79 11.60
N ASN A 483 -16.54 -4.74 10.68
CA ASN A 483 -17.76 -4.83 9.87
C ASN A 483 -19.00 -5.04 10.74
N ILE A 484 -18.96 -5.99 11.67
CA ILE A 484 -20.08 -6.27 12.58
C ILE A 484 -20.44 -5.03 13.40
N VAL A 485 -19.44 -4.30 13.94
CA VAL A 485 -19.68 -3.05 14.67
C VAL A 485 -20.33 -2.00 13.78
N CYS A 486 -19.82 -1.80 12.56
CA CYS A 486 -20.36 -0.82 11.62
C CYS A 486 -21.82 -1.13 11.24
N VAL A 487 -22.07 -2.37 10.83
CA VAL A 487 -23.41 -2.81 10.40
C VAL A 487 -24.38 -2.82 11.58
N GLY A 488 -23.94 -3.29 12.74
CA GLY A 488 -24.74 -3.26 13.97
C GLY A 488 -25.15 -1.84 14.34
N MET A 489 -24.24 -0.87 14.29
CA MET A 489 -24.59 0.54 14.55
C MET A 489 -25.66 1.05 13.57
N ILE A 490 -25.58 0.70 12.28
CA ILE A 490 -26.59 1.14 11.29
C ILE A 490 -27.95 0.51 11.58
N GLN A 491 -27.99 -0.77 11.95
CA GLN A 491 -29.24 -1.50 12.17
C GLN A 491 -29.93 -1.15 13.50
N PHE A 492 -29.14 -1.00 14.57
CA PHE A 492 -29.70 -0.79 15.91
C PHE A 492 -29.84 0.70 16.29
N TRP A 493 -29.19 1.60 15.58
CA TRP A 493 -29.26 3.04 15.82
C TRP A 493 -30.35 3.72 14.97
N THR A 494 -31.58 3.35 15.18
CA THR A 494 -32.75 3.89 14.43
C THR A 494 -33.23 5.23 15.01
N PRO A 495 -33.78 6.15 14.18
CA PRO A 495 -33.84 6.11 12.73
C PRO A 495 -32.46 6.29 12.10
N VAL A 496 -32.23 5.67 10.94
CA VAL A 496 -30.98 5.83 10.18
C VAL A 496 -30.92 7.25 9.61
N THR A 497 -29.81 7.94 9.82
CA THR A 497 -29.53 9.25 9.24
C THR A 497 -28.16 9.23 8.55
N LEU A 498 -27.93 10.18 7.63
CA LEU A 498 -26.65 10.27 6.92
C LEU A 498 -25.47 10.46 7.90
N GLU A 499 -25.68 11.23 8.96
CA GLU A 499 -24.68 11.43 10.02
C GLU A 499 -24.33 10.13 10.76
N LYS A 500 -25.35 9.32 11.12
CA LYS A 500 -25.15 8.03 11.80
C LYS A 500 -24.38 7.04 10.92
N ILE A 501 -24.59 7.06 9.60
CA ILE A 501 -23.81 6.24 8.65
C ILE A 501 -22.32 6.62 8.71
N TRP A 502 -22.00 7.90 8.79
CA TRP A 502 -20.63 8.36 8.92
C TRP A 502 -20.02 8.02 10.28
N TRP A 503 -20.78 8.12 11.37
CA TRP A 503 -20.32 7.65 12.69
C TRP A 503 -20.11 6.13 12.72
N ALA A 504 -20.93 5.34 12.02
CA ALA A 504 -20.69 3.91 11.86
C ALA A 504 -19.38 3.62 11.08
N LEU A 505 -19.05 4.43 10.05
CA LEU A 505 -17.75 4.35 9.36
C LEU A 505 -16.59 4.78 10.25
N ALA A 506 -16.78 5.79 11.10
CA ALA A 506 -15.81 6.17 12.12
C ALA A 506 -15.55 5.02 13.10
N ALA A 507 -16.61 4.36 13.59
CA ALA A 507 -16.51 3.18 14.45
C ALA A 507 -15.82 2.01 13.74
N PHE A 508 -16.09 1.80 12.45
CA PHE A 508 -15.37 0.81 11.62
C PHE A 508 -13.85 1.05 11.62
N MET A 509 -13.43 2.29 11.46
CA MET A 509 -12.01 2.64 11.52
C MET A 509 -11.45 2.56 12.93
N GLY A 510 -12.18 3.08 13.91
CA GLY A 510 -11.79 3.05 15.33
C GLY A 510 -11.61 1.64 15.87
N THR A 511 -12.49 0.71 15.50
CA THR A 511 -12.39 -0.72 15.87
C THR A 511 -11.10 -1.34 15.32
N GLN A 512 -10.69 -0.99 14.10
CA GLN A 512 -9.43 -1.48 13.53
C GLN A 512 -8.21 -0.94 14.29
N VAL A 513 -8.24 0.32 14.74
CA VAL A 513 -7.18 0.92 15.55
C VAL A 513 -7.14 0.27 16.92
N ALA A 514 -8.27 0.17 17.60
CA ALA A 514 -8.36 -0.40 18.95
C ALA A 514 -7.90 -1.86 19.00
N THR A 515 -8.41 -2.69 18.08
CA THR A 515 -8.00 -4.10 18.00
C THR A 515 -6.53 -4.27 17.65
N GLY A 516 -5.97 -3.40 16.79
CA GLY A 516 -4.54 -3.36 16.51
C GLY A 516 -3.71 -3.01 17.75
N ALA A 517 -4.10 -1.98 18.50
CA ALA A 517 -3.44 -1.60 19.74
C ALA A 517 -3.47 -2.74 20.77
N ILE A 518 -4.61 -3.42 20.94
CA ILE A 518 -4.74 -4.59 21.81
C ILE A 518 -3.80 -5.70 21.34
N ARG A 519 -3.71 -5.97 20.02
CA ARG A 519 -2.84 -7.02 19.47
C ARG A 519 -1.38 -6.75 19.77
N PHE A 520 -0.92 -5.51 19.59
CA PHE A 520 0.48 -5.15 19.88
C PHE A 520 0.78 -5.19 21.39
N SER A 521 -0.18 -4.82 22.21
CA SER A 521 -0.05 -4.86 23.68
C SER A 521 -0.07 -6.29 24.22
N SER A 522 -0.75 -7.23 23.57
CA SER A 522 -0.80 -8.64 23.98
C SER A 522 0.56 -9.34 23.88
N LYS A 523 1.44 -8.85 23.00
CA LYS A 523 2.82 -9.37 22.80
C LYS A 523 2.87 -10.89 22.67
N THR A 524 1.89 -11.46 21.94
CA THR A 524 1.77 -12.91 21.68
C THR A 524 2.15 -13.22 20.22
N GLY A 525 2.46 -14.47 19.91
CA GLY A 525 2.85 -14.89 18.56
C GLY A 525 4.12 -14.17 18.12
N MET A 526 4.13 -13.62 16.90
CA MET A 526 5.25 -12.85 16.35
C MET A 526 5.54 -11.55 17.11
N TRP A 527 4.55 -10.98 17.81
CA TRP A 527 4.69 -9.76 18.61
C TRP A 527 5.41 -9.96 19.94
N LYS A 528 5.84 -11.22 20.27
CA LYS A 528 6.66 -11.51 21.47
C LYS A 528 7.95 -10.71 21.50
N ILE A 529 8.51 -10.36 20.34
CA ILE A 529 9.73 -9.54 20.24
C ILE A 529 9.58 -8.18 20.94
N LEU A 530 8.38 -7.63 21.04
CA LEU A 530 8.13 -6.36 21.73
C LEU A 530 8.26 -6.44 23.26
N ARG A 531 8.30 -7.65 23.84
CA ARG A 531 8.55 -7.83 25.28
C ARG A 531 9.96 -7.44 25.69
N LEU A 532 10.92 -7.66 24.82
CA LEU A 532 12.34 -7.38 25.09
C LEU A 532 12.60 -5.91 25.36
N THR A 533 11.85 -5.00 24.75
CA THR A 533 11.99 -3.56 24.95
C THR A 533 11.53 -3.09 26.33
N ASP A 534 10.63 -3.83 27.01
CA ASP A 534 10.10 -3.43 28.32
C ASP A 534 10.99 -3.92 29.47
N SER A 535 11.70 -5.03 29.29
CA SER A 535 12.63 -5.57 30.29
C SER A 535 13.85 -4.65 30.48
N THR A 536 14.32 -4.00 29.42
CA THR A 536 15.41 -3.03 29.49
C THR A 536 14.97 -1.70 30.09
N ALA A 537 13.74 -1.22 29.81
CA ALA A 537 13.19 -0.02 30.43
C ALA A 537 12.98 -0.18 31.94
N LYS A 538 12.58 -1.39 32.40
CA LYS A 538 12.46 -1.67 33.84
C LYS A 538 13.82 -1.72 34.55
N LYS A 539 14.87 -2.25 33.93
CA LYS A 539 16.23 -2.25 34.51
C LYS A 539 16.81 -0.85 34.64
N SER A 540 16.56 0.04 33.69
CA SER A 540 17.02 1.44 33.76
C SER A 540 16.34 2.22 34.90
N ASN A 541 15.04 1.99 35.16
CA ASN A 541 14.30 2.67 36.23
C ASN A 541 14.54 2.09 37.65
N THR A 542 15.26 0.97 37.78
CA THR A 542 15.58 0.34 39.06
C THR A 542 17.01 0.74 39.53
N ILE A 543 17.76 1.44 38.67
CA ILE A 543 19.14 1.88 38.93
C ILE A 543 19.22 3.41 39.19
N THR A 544 18.11 4.11 38.99
CA THR A 544 17.91 5.52 39.42
C THR A 544 17.11 5.57 40.70
#